data_6757911ed87193f933dde9ece9736f24
#
_entry.id   6757911ed87193f933dde9ece9736f24
#
_cell.length_a   1.000
_cell.length_b   1.000
_cell.length_c   1.000
_cell.angle_alpha   90.00
_cell.angle_beta   90.00
_cell.angle_gamma   90.00
#
_symmetry.space_group_name_H-M   'P 1'
#
loop_
_entity.id
_entity.type
_entity.pdbx_description
1 polymer ?
#
loop_
_entity_poly.entity_id
_entity_poly.type
_entity_poly.pdbx_seq_one_letter_code
_entity_poly.pdbx_strand_id
1 'polypeptide(L)'
;MYKSTKDKNILFWLISFAKPFRLWIILAFFAMLVVASFELLIPINIKQVIDSIVESKSSLDSIKSHSYYVLLLIFGVFIFSSVFSYILNITGQKIMRNIRDSVFDHVLLLPQNFFDKQSVGRITTRVTNDVNALNEFYTNVLVQFLKDILVIFGIVYVMFNYNSSLTFLMICITISIICFAFLYRKRLRRVYTKLRLTIAKLNSFINESIRGINLLKIYNKSDQNFTRFEKLSNENFEANMEQMYTFAIFRPFIEFMSVFSTAAIIWFGGREIISGNLSVGELLAILFFLRMIFRPILDLADKYNILQSALAASENLYEIVQVNREEYGERIFPADFKSIKFNNVWFSYNDDNWVLKDFNLEIKKGDSVLLLGSTGSGKTTIINLLLGFYQPQKGEILIDDIPLKNYNFHSIRKNFSVIMQDTPLFNIVLDDENINSITSVKSVGEKQVRNVKRILEKPFHVIILDEATSNLDLDLEKDIKDYLENIKSKTSILIAHRLNLIRDEDKILILHNGRLIETGKHIDLISLDKEYSKIFKFNEEFFQSKL
;
A
#
# COMPACT_ATOMS: atom_id res chain seq x y z
N MET A 1 -13.45 -15.56 19.56
CA MET A 1 -12.63 -14.89 20.58
C MET A 1 -11.31 -14.35 20.03
N TYR A 2 -10.60 -15.06 19.14
CA TYR A 2 -9.33 -14.63 18.53
C TYR A 2 -9.45 -13.36 17.65
N LYS A 3 -10.55 -13.19 16.93
CA LYS A 3 -10.79 -12.00 16.07
C LYS A 3 -10.93 -10.70 16.88
N SER A 4 -11.53 -10.76 18.07
CA SER A 4 -11.75 -9.59 18.94
C SER A 4 -10.46 -9.00 19.56
N THR A 5 -9.43 -9.82 19.80
CA THR A 5 -8.14 -9.34 20.34
C THR A 5 -7.27 -8.73 19.24
N LYS A 6 -7.28 -9.29 18.03
CA LYS A 6 -6.58 -8.74 16.86
C LYS A 6 -7.14 -7.35 16.50
N ASP A 7 -8.47 -7.21 16.47
CA ASP A 7 -9.15 -5.94 16.17
C ASP A 7 -8.81 -4.85 17.19
N LYS A 8 -8.71 -5.19 18.48
CA LYS A 8 -8.31 -4.24 19.53
C LYS A 8 -6.88 -3.75 19.35
N ASN A 9 -5.95 -4.63 19.00
CA ASN A 9 -4.55 -4.27 18.77
C ASN A 9 -4.39 -3.36 17.56
N ILE A 10 -5.14 -3.61 16.48
CA ILE A 10 -5.16 -2.78 15.28
C ILE A 10 -5.69 -1.37 15.61
N LEU A 11 -6.79 -1.26 16.34
CA LEU A 11 -7.34 0.03 16.75
C LEU A 11 -6.37 0.79 17.66
N PHE A 12 -5.73 0.11 18.60
CA PHE A 12 -4.73 0.74 19.49
C PHE A 12 -3.51 1.24 18.69
N TRP A 13 -3.05 0.45 17.73
CA TRP A 13 -1.97 0.82 16.82
C TRP A 13 -2.33 2.06 16.00
N LEU A 14 -3.53 2.13 15.41
CA LEU A 14 -4.02 3.33 14.71
C LEU A 14 -4.06 4.55 15.62
N ILE A 15 -4.66 4.43 16.81
CA ILE A 15 -4.78 5.55 17.76
C ILE A 15 -3.40 6.05 18.17
N SER A 16 -2.38 5.19 18.21
CA SER A 16 -1.02 5.59 18.58
C SER A 16 -0.44 6.68 17.66
N PHE A 17 -0.76 6.64 16.36
CA PHE A 17 -0.34 7.67 15.39
C PHE A 17 -1.10 9.00 15.55
N ALA A 18 -2.28 8.98 16.16
CA ALA A 18 -3.03 10.20 16.46
C ALA A 18 -2.53 10.91 17.74
N LYS A 19 -1.87 10.19 18.66
CA LYS A 19 -1.39 10.75 19.94
C LYS A 19 -0.52 12.02 19.81
N PRO A 20 0.45 12.12 18.87
CA PRO A 20 1.27 13.31 18.71
C PRO A 20 0.45 14.56 18.34
N PHE A 21 -0.73 14.36 17.74
CA PHE A 21 -1.60 15.43 17.23
C PHE A 21 -2.80 15.71 18.14
N ARG A 22 -2.78 15.24 19.40
CA ARG A 22 -3.90 15.39 20.36
C ARG A 22 -4.41 16.82 20.52
N LEU A 23 -3.54 17.82 20.52
CA LEU A 23 -3.93 19.22 20.63
C LEU A 23 -4.74 19.68 19.41
N TRP A 24 -4.33 19.30 18.20
CA TRP A 24 -5.05 19.62 16.98
C TRP A 24 -6.43 18.93 16.93
N ILE A 25 -6.51 17.68 17.42
CA ILE A 25 -7.77 16.94 17.52
C ILE A 25 -8.70 17.60 18.55
N ILE A 26 -8.18 18.05 19.69
CA ILE A 26 -8.95 18.78 20.69
C ILE A 26 -9.47 20.11 20.12
N LEU A 27 -8.63 20.88 19.40
CA LEU A 27 -9.04 22.11 18.75
C LEU A 27 -10.13 21.87 17.70
N ALA A 28 -10.00 20.81 16.88
CA ALA A 28 -11.03 20.40 15.93
C ALA A 28 -12.35 20.05 16.64
N PHE A 29 -12.27 19.34 17.77
CA PHE A 29 -13.43 18.98 18.58
C PHE A 29 -14.14 20.23 19.13
N PHE A 30 -13.39 21.21 19.65
CA PHE A 30 -13.98 22.48 20.09
C PHE A 30 -14.63 23.26 18.95
N ALA A 31 -13.95 23.37 17.80
CA ALA A 31 -14.52 24.03 16.63
C ALA A 31 -15.81 23.32 16.17
N MET A 32 -15.83 22.00 16.20
CA MET A 32 -17.00 21.17 15.92
C MET A 32 -18.16 21.45 16.88
N LEU A 33 -17.89 21.55 18.19
CA LEU A 33 -18.93 21.90 19.19
C LEU A 33 -19.53 23.27 18.93
N VAL A 34 -18.72 24.26 18.58
CA VAL A 34 -19.19 25.61 18.24
C VAL A 34 -20.08 25.56 16.99
N VAL A 35 -19.65 24.83 15.94
CA VAL A 35 -20.45 24.66 14.71
C VAL A 35 -21.80 24.00 15.05
N ALA A 36 -21.79 22.88 15.80
CA ALA A 36 -23.01 22.17 16.19
C ALA A 36 -23.95 23.08 16.99
N SER A 37 -23.40 23.86 17.93
CA SER A 37 -24.19 24.80 18.71
C SER A 37 -24.82 25.91 17.85
N PHE A 38 -24.07 26.48 16.91
CA PHE A 38 -24.59 27.51 16.01
C PHE A 38 -25.64 26.95 15.05
N GLU A 39 -25.42 25.75 14.52
CA GLU A 39 -26.41 25.04 13.68
C GLU A 39 -27.74 24.83 14.41
N LEU A 40 -27.72 24.51 15.71
CA LEU A 40 -28.92 24.34 16.53
C LEU A 40 -29.57 25.69 16.89
N LEU A 41 -28.77 26.75 17.11
CA LEU A 41 -29.29 28.07 17.47
C LEU A 41 -29.98 28.79 16.31
N ILE A 42 -29.67 28.50 15.05
CA ILE A 42 -30.29 29.13 13.88
C ILE A 42 -31.80 28.90 13.84
N PRO A 43 -32.35 27.66 13.88
CA PRO A 43 -33.79 27.44 13.90
C PRO A 43 -34.48 28.02 15.12
N ILE A 44 -33.81 28.05 16.29
CA ILE A 44 -34.33 28.63 17.53
C ILE A 44 -34.54 30.14 17.37
N ASN A 45 -33.58 30.84 16.78
CA ASN A 45 -33.68 32.29 16.55
C ASN A 45 -34.66 32.61 15.43
N ILE A 46 -34.75 31.79 14.38
CA ILE A 46 -35.81 31.96 13.34
C ILE A 46 -37.18 31.82 13.97
N LYS A 47 -37.40 30.86 14.89
CA LYS A 47 -38.63 30.76 15.67
C LYS A 47 -38.98 32.10 16.33
N GLN A 48 -38.03 32.71 17.06
CA GLN A 48 -38.24 33.95 17.80
C GLN A 48 -38.65 35.12 16.87
N VAL A 49 -37.99 35.22 15.70
CA VAL A 49 -38.35 36.22 14.68
C VAL A 49 -39.79 36.03 14.22
N ILE A 50 -40.19 34.80 13.91
CA ILE A 50 -41.52 34.49 13.37
C ILE A 50 -42.60 34.71 14.40
N ASP A 51 -42.40 34.23 15.64
CA ASP A 51 -43.37 34.44 16.72
C ASP A 51 -43.54 35.92 17.00
N SER A 52 -42.46 36.72 16.99
CA SER A 52 -42.54 38.18 17.17
C SER A 52 -43.32 38.90 16.06
N ILE A 53 -43.28 38.40 14.83
CA ILE A 53 -44.04 38.92 13.70
C ILE A 53 -45.53 38.56 13.84
N VAL A 54 -45.84 37.31 14.19
CA VAL A 54 -47.22 36.79 14.28
C VAL A 54 -47.97 37.44 15.43
N GLU A 55 -47.33 37.62 16.59
CA GLU A 55 -47.96 38.22 17.76
C GLU A 55 -48.20 39.76 17.65
N SER A 56 -47.77 40.40 16.57
CA SER A 56 -47.90 41.85 16.32
C SER A 56 -47.32 42.74 17.45
N LYS A 57 -46.48 42.19 18.33
CA LYS A 57 -45.91 42.89 19.51
C LYS A 57 -44.52 43.46 19.27
N SER A 58 -43.92 43.19 18.11
CA SER A 58 -42.55 43.57 17.86
C SER A 58 -42.40 44.90 17.15
N SER A 59 -41.52 45.77 17.67
CA SER A 59 -41.00 46.91 16.92
C SER A 59 -40.12 46.39 15.76
N LEU A 60 -40.10 47.15 14.66
CA LEU A 60 -39.17 46.86 13.52
C LEU A 60 -37.72 46.64 13.96
N ASP A 61 -37.33 47.28 15.04
CA ASP A 61 -35.96 47.17 15.60
C ASP A 61 -35.70 45.82 16.26
N SER A 62 -36.70 45.18 16.88
CA SER A 62 -36.58 43.82 17.42
C SER A 62 -36.39 42.79 16.29
N ILE A 63 -37.15 42.91 15.20
CA ILE A 63 -37.00 42.03 14.04
C ILE A 63 -35.60 42.17 13.40
N LYS A 64 -35.11 43.43 13.26
CA LYS A 64 -33.76 43.71 12.74
C LYS A 64 -32.69 43.07 13.62
N SER A 65 -32.78 43.23 14.94
CA SER A 65 -31.75 42.68 15.86
C SER A 65 -31.64 41.16 15.79
N HIS A 66 -32.78 40.45 15.79
CA HIS A 66 -32.79 38.98 15.64
C HIS A 66 -32.29 38.52 14.26
N SER A 67 -32.64 39.26 13.19
CA SER A 67 -32.15 38.97 11.85
C SER A 67 -30.63 39.14 11.73
N TYR A 68 -30.07 40.20 12.34
CA TYR A 68 -28.62 40.38 12.42
C TYR A 68 -27.94 39.24 13.22
N TYR A 69 -28.57 38.79 14.30
CA TYR A 69 -28.06 37.70 15.09
C TYR A 69 -28.05 36.38 14.29
N VAL A 70 -29.10 36.07 13.54
CA VAL A 70 -29.12 34.90 12.63
C VAL A 70 -28.04 35.01 11.56
N LEU A 71 -27.85 36.20 10.95
CA LEU A 71 -26.74 36.41 9.99
C LEU A 71 -25.38 36.20 10.62
N LEU A 72 -25.17 36.67 11.85
CA LEU A 72 -23.94 36.45 12.60
C LEU A 72 -23.70 34.96 12.90
N LEU A 73 -24.76 34.22 13.27
CA LEU A 73 -24.66 32.76 13.48
C LEU A 73 -24.29 32.03 12.18
N ILE A 74 -24.92 32.37 11.04
CA ILE A 74 -24.61 31.79 9.74
C ILE A 74 -23.14 32.07 9.35
N PHE A 75 -22.68 33.32 9.56
CA PHE A 75 -21.28 33.66 9.32
C PHE A 75 -20.34 32.95 10.26
N GLY A 76 -20.74 32.79 11.53
CA GLY A 76 -20.04 31.98 12.51
C GLY A 76 -19.93 30.51 12.09
N VAL A 77 -21.01 29.88 11.63
CA VAL A 77 -20.99 28.52 11.07
C VAL A 77 -20.00 28.43 9.92
N PHE A 78 -20.00 29.39 9.00
CA PHE A 78 -19.07 29.42 7.87
C PHE A 78 -17.60 29.46 8.32
N ILE A 79 -17.25 30.39 9.22
CA ILE A 79 -15.88 30.54 9.72
C ILE A 79 -15.45 29.28 10.48
N PHE A 80 -16.22 28.87 11.48
CA PHE A 80 -15.84 27.75 12.35
C PHE A 80 -15.86 26.41 11.62
N SER A 81 -16.75 26.20 10.64
CA SER A 81 -16.72 24.99 9.81
C SER A 81 -15.51 24.97 8.88
N SER A 82 -15.10 26.12 8.35
CA SER A 82 -13.88 26.24 7.55
C SER A 82 -12.63 25.96 8.39
N VAL A 83 -12.54 26.55 9.58
CA VAL A 83 -11.45 26.29 10.54
C VAL A 83 -11.42 24.82 10.96
N PHE A 84 -12.58 24.27 11.31
CA PHE A 84 -12.73 22.85 11.65
C PHE A 84 -12.23 21.93 10.53
N SER A 85 -12.71 22.15 9.30
CA SER A 85 -12.32 21.37 8.13
C SER A 85 -10.82 21.49 7.85
N TYR A 86 -10.27 22.70 7.92
CA TYR A 86 -8.83 22.96 7.73
C TYR A 86 -7.96 22.21 8.76
N ILE A 87 -8.27 22.35 10.05
CA ILE A 87 -7.55 21.68 11.13
C ILE A 87 -7.61 20.16 10.95
N LEU A 88 -8.79 19.62 10.65
CA LEU A 88 -9.00 18.19 10.52
C LEU A 88 -8.23 17.60 9.33
N ASN A 89 -8.29 18.28 8.18
CA ASN A 89 -7.57 17.83 6.98
C ASN A 89 -6.05 17.89 7.17
N ILE A 90 -5.50 18.98 7.72
CA ILE A 90 -4.06 19.05 8.02
C ILE A 90 -3.64 17.96 9.00
N THR A 91 -4.42 17.76 10.05
CA THR A 91 -4.12 16.71 11.05
C THR A 91 -4.14 15.33 10.41
N GLY A 92 -5.16 15.04 9.59
CA GLY A 92 -5.26 13.81 8.83
C GLY A 92 -4.03 13.58 7.94
N GLN A 93 -3.62 14.59 7.16
CA GLN A 93 -2.44 14.48 6.29
C GLN A 93 -1.14 14.25 7.09
N LYS A 94 -0.97 14.90 8.24
CA LYS A 94 0.20 14.66 9.12
C LYS A 94 0.21 13.25 9.70
N ILE A 95 -0.94 12.73 10.12
CA ILE A 95 -1.07 11.34 10.59
C ILE A 95 -0.73 10.37 9.45
N MET A 96 -1.25 10.62 8.23
CA MET A 96 -0.98 9.77 7.07
C MET A 96 0.48 9.75 6.68
N ARG A 97 1.14 10.92 6.73
CA ARG A 97 2.58 10.99 6.51
C ARG A 97 3.32 10.11 7.52
N ASN A 98 3.03 10.22 8.80
CA ASN A 98 3.70 9.43 9.84
C ASN A 98 3.46 7.92 9.67
N ILE A 99 2.23 7.51 9.30
CA ILE A 99 1.93 6.10 9.02
C ILE A 99 2.73 5.63 7.81
N ARG A 100 2.74 6.40 6.72
CA ARG A 100 3.46 6.06 5.49
C ARG A 100 4.96 5.94 5.73
N ASP A 101 5.54 6.93 6.41
CA ASP A 101 6.97 6.94 6.74
C ASP A 101 7.33 5.74 7.62
N SER A 102 6.52 5.43 8.64
CA SER A 102 6.75 4.28 9.55
C SER A 102 6.60 2.93 8.83
N VAL A 103 5.58 2.77 7.98
CA VAL A 103 5.37 1.52 7.22
C VAL A 103 6.46 1.34 6.19
N PHE A 104 6.85 2.40 5.49
CA PHE A 104 7.90 2.34 4.47
C PHE A 104 9.27 2.04 5.08
N ASP A 105 9.63 2.70 6.19
CA ASP A 105 10.84 2.37 6.95
C ASP A 105 10.86 0.89 7.37
N HIS A 106 9.71 0.39 7.85
CA HIS A 106 9.62 -1.02 8.23
C HIS A 106 9.79 -1.96 7.02
N VAL A 107 9.15 -1.63 5.88
CA VAL A 107 9.27 -2.41 4.63
C VAL A 107 10.72 -2.51 4.16
N LEU A 108 11.49 -1.43 4.25
CA LEU A 108 12.91 -1.44 3.85
C LEU A 108 13.78 -2.37 4.69
N LEU A 109 13.34 -2.71 5.90
CA LEU A 109 14.06 -3.58 6.84
C LEU A 109 13.52 -5.02 6.87
N LEU A 110 12.59 -5.38 5.98
CA LEU A 110 12.05 -6.73 5.91
C LEU A 110 13.02 -7.70 5.20
N PRO A 111 13.02 -8.98 5.61
CA PRO A 111 13.87 -9.99 4.99
C PRO A 111 13.43 -10.31 3.56
N GLN A 112 14.37 -10.75 2.72
CA GLN A 112 14.16 -11.02 1.30
C GLN A 112 13.02 -12.02 1.04
N ASN A 113 12.84 -13.02 1.89
CA ASN A 113 11.78 -14.02 1.77
C ASN A 113 10.35 -13.43 1.84
N PHE A 114 10.19 -12.24 2.40
CA PHE A 114 8.93 -11.51 2.37
C PHE A 114 8.62 -11.00 0.95
N PHE A 115 9.64 -10.44 0.28
CA PHE A 115 9.49 -9.89 -1.08
C PHE A 115 9.27 -10.98 -2.13
N ASP A 116 9.84 -12.18 -1.92
CA ASP A 116 9.61 -13.32 -2.82
C ASP A 116 8.16 -13.82 -2.79
N LYS A 117 7.51 -13.72 -1.63
CA LYS A 117 6.12 -14.16 -1.41
C LYS A 117 5.09 -13.09 -1.76
N GLN A 118 5.51 -11.83 -1.88
CA GLN A 118 4.61 -10.68 -2.11
C GLN A 118 4.97 -9.98 -3.42
N SER A 119 3.97 -9.72 -4.26
CA SER A 119 4.22 -8.91 -5.45
C SER A 119 4.50 -7.44 -5.07
N VAL A 120 5.44 -6.81 -5.77
CA VAL A 120 5.80 -5.39 -5.59
C VAL A 120 4.56 -4.50 -5.69
N GLY A 121 3.67 -4.76 -6.65
CA GLY A 121 2.42 -4.02 -6.81
C GLY A 121 1.50 -4.09 -5.57
N ARG A 122 1.45 -5.23 -4.87
CA ARG A 122 0.68 -5.38 -3.64
C ARG A 122 1.26 -4.52 -2.52
N ILE A 123 2.58 -4.54 -2.34
CA ILE A 123 3.26 -3.73 -1.32
C ILE A 123 3.06 -2.24 -1.60
N THR A 124 3.24 -1.81 -2.86
CA THR A 124 3.00 -0.43 -3.30
C THR A 124 1.57 0.00 -2.99
N THR A 125 0.57 -0.82 -3.35
CA THR A 125 -0.85 -0.52 -3.07
C THR A 125 -1.12 -0.38 -1.57
N ARG A 126 -0.49 -1.20 -0.72
CA ARG A 126 -0.62 -1.12 0.74
C ARG A 126 -0.06 0.19 1.27
N VAL A 127 1.15 0.60 0.85
CA VAL A 127 1.80 1.84 1.31
C VAL A 127 1.08 3.11 0.79
N THR A 128 0.41 3.02 -0.36
CA THR A 128 -0.30 4.18 -0.98
C THR A 128 -1.79 4.16 -0.70
N ASN A 129 -2.54 3.21 -1.26
CA ASN A 129 -3.99 3.20 -1.25
C ASN A 129 -4.58 2.86 0.12
N ASP A 130 -4.01 1.87 0.84
CA ASP A 130 -4.52 1.52 2.17
C ASP A 130 -4.30 2.68 3.16
N VAL A 131 -3.17 3.40 3.08
CA VAL A 131 -2.94 4.61 3.86
C VAL A 131 -3.97 5.70 3.51
N ASN A 132 -4.31 5.88 2.22
CA ASN A 132 -5.33 6.85 1.82
C ASN A 132 -6.74 6.49 2.35
N ALA A 133 -7.10 5.20 2.40
CA ALA A 133 -8.35 4.75 3.01
C ALA A 133 -8.43 5.10 4.50
N LEU A 134 -7.30 5.08 5.20
CA LEU A 134 -7.22 5.55 6.59
C LEU A 134 -7.43 7.07 6.70
N ASN A 135 -6.94 7.86 5.74
CA ASN A 135 -7.17 9.31 5.73
C ASN A 135 -8.67 9.63 5.71
N GLU A 136 -9.42 8.99 4.82
CA GLU A 136 -10.88 9.17 4.73
C GLU A 136 -11.58 8.84 6.05
N PHE A 137 -11.13 7.81 6.75
CA PHE A 137 -11.66 7.45 8.06
C PHE A 137 -11.41 8.53 9.12
N TYR A 138 -10.17 9.03 9.22
CA TYR A 138 -9.82 10.05 10.23
C TYR A 138 -10.50 11.40 9.95
N THR A 139 -10.61 11.79 8.67
CA THR A 139 -11.15 13.10 8.29
C THR A 139 -12.67 13.12 8.16
N ASN A 140 -13.26 12.08 7.58
CA ASN A 140 -14.68 12.09 7.20
C ASN A 140 -15.57 11.26 8.12
N VAL A 141 -15.02 10.26 8.82
CA VAL A 141 -15.87 9.39 9.63
C VAL A 141 -15.77 9.72 11.11
N LEU A 142 -14.57 9.70 11.67
CA LEU A 142 -14.40 9.70 13.13
C LEU A 142 -14.96 10.96 13.77
N VAL A 143 -14.63 12.14 13.28
CA VAL A 143 -15.04 13.42 13.88
C VAL A 143 -16.43 13.86 13.42
N GLN A 144 -16.76 13.65 12.14
CA GLN A 144 -18.10 13.99 11.64
C GLN A 144 -19.18 13.10 12.26
N PHE A 145 -18.89 11.82 12.51
CA PHE A 145 -19.84 10.94 13.19
C PHE A 145 -20.17 11.42 14.61
N LEU A 146 -19.17 11.91 15.34
CA LEU A 146 -19.37 12.50 16.66
C LEU A 146 -20.23 13.79 16.57
N LYS A 147 -19.97 14.64 15.56
CA LYS A 147 -20.80 15.83 15.30
C LYS A 147 -22.26 15.45 15.06
N ASP A 148 -22.50 14.48 14.17
CA ASP A 148 -23.85 14.07 13.82
C ASP A 148 -24.63 13.54 15.04
N ILE A 149 -23.97 12.75 15.90
CA ILE A 149 -24.56 12.26 17.14
C ILE A 149 -24.94 13.44 18.05
N LEU A 150 -24.04 14.39 18.26
CA LEU A 150 -24.29 15.56 19.12
C LEU A 150 -25.42 16.44 18.57
N VAL A 151 -25.45 16.66 17.25
CA VAL A 151 -26.51 17.44 16.58
C VAL A 151 -27.86 16.73 16.73
N ILE A 152 -27.92 15.41 16.51
CA ILE A 152 -29.16 14.62 16.67
C ILE A 152 -29.68 14.72 18.11
N PHE A 153 -28.81 14.52 19.11
CA PHE A 153 -29.21 14.64 20.51
C PHE A 153 -29.68 16.07 20.84
N GLY A 154 -28.96 17.09 20.34
CA GLY A 154 -29.35 18.50 20.53
C GLY A 154 -30.71 18.82 19.90
N ILE A 155 -30.97 18.32 18.67
CA ILE A 155 -32.27 18.47 18.01
C ILE A 155 -33.40 17.83 18.83
N VAL A 156 -33.20 16.56 19.24
CA VAL A 156 -34.22 15.85 20.02
C VAL A 156 -34.49 16.55 21.35
N TYR A 157 -33.46 17.06 22.02
CA TYR A 157 -33.60 17.82 23.27
C TYR A 157 -34.41 19.12 23.07
N VAL A 158 -34.08 19.92 22.07
CA VAL A 158 -34.76 21.17 21.78
C VAL A 158 -36.22 20.92 21.36
N MET A 159 -36.45 19.98 20.47
CA MET A 159 -37.82 19.64 20.02
C MET A 159 -38.67 19.09 21.15
N PHE A 160 -38.10 18.28 22.07
CA PHE A 160 -38.84 17.76 23.22
C PHE A 160 -39.37 18.90 24.13
N ASN A 161 -38.60 19.98 24.28
CA ASN A 161 -39.01 21.15 25.03
C ASN A 161 -40.09 21.99 24.30
N TYR A 162 -40.21 21.89 22.97
CA TYR A 162 -41.28 22.56 22.24
C TYR A 162 -42.59 21.77 22.28
N ASN A 163 -42.54 20.51 21.85
CA ASN A 163 -43.70 19.64 21.87
C ASN A 163 -43.25 18.15 21.88
N SER A 164 -43.56 17.46 22.98
CA SER A 164 -43.19 16.06 23.17
C SER A 164 -43.86 15.11 22.17
N SER A 165 -45.14 15.37 21.80
CA SER A 165 -45.91 14.54 20.86
C SER A 165 -45.30 14.58 19.45
N LEU A 166 -44.96 15.78 18.95
CA LEU A 166 -44.30 15.95 17.65
C LEU A 166 -42.87 15.37 17.64
N THR A 167 -42.16 15.49 18.75
CA THR A 167 -40.84 14.87 18.89
C THR A 167 -40.93 13.36 18.82
N PHE A 168 -41.91 12.75 19.51
CA PHE A 168 -42.11 11.30 19.44
C PHE A 168 -42.48 10.84 18.02
N LEU A 169 -43.36 11.57 17.34
CA LEU A 169 -43.73 11.34 15.94
C LEU A 169 -42.45 11.33 15.05
N MET A 170 -41.61 12.35 15.19
CA MET A 170 -40.35 12.45 14.43
C MET A 170 -39.42 11.28 14.73
N ILE A 171 -39.26 10.88 15.99
CA ILE A 171 -38.45 9.72 16.37
C ILE A 171 -39.00 8.44 15.73
N CYS A 172 -40.29 8.21 15.75
CA CYS A 172 -40.93 7.05 15.12
C CYS A 172 -40.66 6.99 13.61
N ILE A 173 -40.78 8.14 12.91
CA ILE A 173 -40.49 8.23 11.48
C ILE A 173 -39.00 7.96 11.22
N THR A 174 -38.12 8.58 12.00
CA THR A 174 -36.66 8.36 11.89
C THR A 174 -36.29 6.90 12.08
N ILE A 175 -36.84 6.23 13.09
CA ILE A 175 -36.62 4.79 13.34
C ILE A 175 -37.15 3.95 12.16
N SER A 176 -38.29 4.31 11.58
CA SER A 176 -38.87 3.62 10.41
C SER A 176 -37.93 3.68 9.20
N ILE A 177 -37.31 4.84 8.96
CA ILE A 177 -36.34 5.02 7.88
C ILE A 177 -35.06 4.21 8.13
N ILE A 178 -34.53 4.24 9.35
CA ILE A 178 -33.38 3.45 9.74
C ILE A 178 -33.68 1.94 9.58
N CYS A 179 -34.85 1.50 10.01
CA CYS A 179 -35.28 0.12 9.87
C CYS A 179 -35.36 -0.32 8.39
N PHE A 180 -35.98 0.52 7.55
CA PHE A 180 -36.01 0.29 6.10
C PHE A 180 -34.60 0.20 5.50
N ALA A 181 -33.72 1.18 5.82
CA ALA A 181 -32.34 1.18 5.33
C ALA A 181 -31.59 -0.09 5.76
N PHE A 182 -31.80 -0.55 7.00
CA PHE A 182 -31.18 -1.77 7.52
C PHE A 182 -31.70 -3.04 6.80
N LEU A 183 -32.98 -3.14 6.54
CA LEU A 183 -33.58 -4.25 5.79
C LEU A 183 -33.09 -4.27 4.33
N TYR A 184 -32.99 -3.09 3.72
CA TYR A 184 -32.56 -2.95 2.33
C TYR A 184 -31.06 -3.15 2.13
N ARG A 185 -30.26 -3.01 3.20
CA ARG A 185 -28.79 -3.16 3.20
C ARG A 185 -28.30 -4.46 2.56
N LYS A 186 -28.97 -5.59 2.85
CA LYS A 186 -28.56 -6.90 2.29
C LYS A 186 -28.65 -6.91 0.77
N ARG A 187 -29.69 -6.29 0.22
CA ARG A 187 -29.90 -6.18 -1.24
C ARG A 187 -28.84 -5.26 -1.87
N LEU A 188 -28.63 -4.08 -1.30
CA LEU A 188 -27.58 -3.16 -1.73
C LEU A 188 -26.22 -3.82 -1.76
N ARG A 189 -25.81 -4.48 -0.67
CA ARG A 189 -24.52 -5.16 -0.59
C ARG A 189 -24.36 -6.25 -1.66
N ARG A 190 -25.38 -7.03 -1.93
CA ARG A 190 -25.34 -8.09 -2.95
C ARG A 190 -25.11 -7.51 -4.35
N VAL A 191 -25.85 -6.46 -4.68
CA VAL A 191 -25.77 -5.81 -5.99
C VAL A 191 -24.41 -5.13 -6.18
N TYR A 192 -23.92 -4.42 -5.18
CA TYR A 192 -22.57 -3.83 -5.23
C TYR A 192 -21.47 -4.88 -5.38
N THR A 193 -21.58 -6.00 -4.67
CA THR A 193 -20.59 -7.08 -4.79
C THR A 193 -20.60 -7.68 -6.20
N LYS A 194 -21.80 -7.93 -6.77
CA LYS A 194 -21.96 -8.43 -8.13
C LYS A 194 -21.32 -7.47 -9.15
N LEU A 195 -21.66 -6.18 -9.07
CA LEU A 195 -21.09 -5.16 -9.94
C LEU A 195 -19.56 -5.10 -9.86
N ARG A 196 -19.02 -5.10 -8.65
CA ARG A 196 -17.55 -5.10 -8.45
C ARG A 196 -16.87 -6.31 -9.08
N LEU A 197 -17.48 -7.49 -8.98
CA LEU A 197 -16.95 -8.71 -9.60
C LEU A 197 -17.00 -8.66 -11.14
N THR A 198 -18.08 -8.13 -11.73
CA THR A 198 -18.18 -8.01 -13.19
C THR A 198 -17.19 -6.98 -13.73
N ILE A 199 -17.01 -5.85 -13.07
CA ILE A 199 -15.98 -4.84 -13.41
C ILE A 199 -14.57 -5.46 -13.32
N ALA A 200 -14.27 -6.21 -12.26
CA ALA A 200 -12.97 -6.86 -12.09
C ALA A 200 -12.68 -7.86 -13.22
N LYS A 201 -13.68 -8.68 -13.62
CA LYS A 201 -13.56 -9.62 -14.75
C LYS A 201 -13.31 -8.88 -16.06
N LEU A 202 -14.07 -7.81 -16.32
CA LEU A 202 -13.93 -7.01 -17.54
C LEU A 202 -12.54 -6.36 -17.61
N ASN A 203 -12.08 -5.75 -16.53
CA ASN A 203 -10.75 -5.13 -16.45
C ASN A 203 -9.63 -6.15 -16.62
N SER A 204 -9.74 -7.33 -16.01
CA SER A 204 -8.77 -8.42 -16.18
C SER A 204 -8.68 -8.85 -17.64
N PHE A 205 -9.82 -9.04 -18.28
CA PHE A 205 -9.89 -9.43 -19.67
C PHE A 205 -9.30 -8.37 -20.63
N ILE A 206 -9.61 -7.09 -20.40
CA ILE A 206 -9.03 -5.98 -21.18
C ILE A 206 -7.49 -5.96 -21.01
N ASN A 207 -6.99 -6.07 -19.78
CA ASN A 207 -5.55 -6.11 -19.52
C ASN A 207 -4.86 -7.30 -20.20
N GLU A 208 -5.46 -8.50 -20.15
CA GLU A 208 -4.96 -9.69 -20.84
C GLU A 208 -4.94 -9.48 -22.36
N SER A 209 -6.01 -8.94 -22.93
CA SER A 209 -6.13 -8.68 -24.37
C SER A 209 -5.12 -7.66 -24.87
N ILE A 210 -4.91 -6.56 -24.12
CA ILE A 210 -3.92 -5.52 -24.49
C ILE A 210 -2.50 -6.06 -24.38
N ARG A 211 -2.16 -6.79 -23.32
CA ARG A 211 -0.84 -7.41 -23.17
C ARG A 211 -0.56 -8.46 -24.24
N GLY A 212 -1.59 -9.22 -24.62
CA GLY A 212 -1.51 -10.26 -25.65
C GLY A 212 -1.83 -9.79 -27.07
N ILE A 213 -1.90 -8.47 -27.35
CA ILE A 213 -2.39 -7.95 -28.64
C ILE A 213 -1.60 -8.47 -29.84
N ASN A 214 -0.28 -8.64 -29.68
CA ASN A 214 0.56 -9.20 -30.74
C ASN A 214 0.18 -10.65 -31.07
N LEU A 215 -0.07 -11.47 -30.04
CA LEU A 215 -0.50 -12.85 -30.20
C LEU A 215 -1.88 -12.92 -30.86
N LEU A 216 -2.83 -12.08 -30.42
CA LEU A 216 -4.16 -12.00 -31.01
C LEU A 216 -4.09 -11.68 -32.49
N LYS A 217 -3.20 -10.77 -32.91
CA LYS A 217 -3.00 -10.43 -34.32
C LYS A 217 -2.34 -11.56 -35.10
N ILE A 218 -1.27 -12.19 -34.57
CA ILE A 218 -0.56 -13.30 -35.23
C ILE A 218 -1.48 -14.49 -35.45
N TYR A 219 -2.31 -14.84 -34.48
CA TYR A 219 -3.24 -15.97 -34.59
C TYR A 219 -4.59 -15.61 -35.23
N ASN A 220 -4.79 -14.36 -35.64
CA ASN A 220 -6.04 -13.85 -36.23
C ASN A 220 -7.29 -14.16 -35.40
N LYS A 221 -7.19 -13.93 -34.05
CA LYS A 221 -8.23 -14.22 -33.07
C LYS A 221 -8.99 -12.99 -32.56
N SER A 222 -8.86 -11.86 -33.27
CA SER A 222 -9.47 -10.58 -32.84
C SER A 222 -10.99 -10.67 -32.70
N ASP A 223 -11.69 -11.29 -33.68
CA ASP A 223 -13.15 -11.42 -33.67
C ASP A 223 -13.65 -12.30 -32.53
N GLN A 224 -12.96 -13.42 -32.26
CA GLN A 224 -13.29 -14.30 -31.15
C GLN A 224 -13.07 -13.60 -29.81
N ASN A 225 -12.02 -12.80 -29.70
CA ASN A 225 -11.73 -12.01 -28.50
C ASN A 225 -12.77 -10.92 -28.30
N PHE A 226 -13.22 -10.26 -29.39
CA PHE A 226 -14.29 -9.25 -29.34
C PHE A 226 -15.63 -9.84 -28.88
N THR A 227 -16.03 -10.99 -29.39
CA THR A 227 -17.26 -11.68 -28.96
C THR A 227 -17.22 -11.99 -27.46
N ARG A 228 -16.05 -12.38 -26.93
CA ARG A 228 -15.87 -12.62 -25.49
C ARG A 228 -15.94 -11.31 -24.68
N PHE A 229 -15.36 -10.23 -25.21
CA PHE A 229 -15.48 -8.90 -24.62
C PHE A 229 -16.94 -8.45 -24.53
N GLU A 230 -17.70 -8.59 -25.63
CA GLU A 230 -19.12 -8.23 -25.72
C GLU A 230 -19.95 -8.97 -24.66
N LYS A 231 -19.70 -10.26 -24.47
CA LYS A 231 -20.36 -11.06 -23.42
C LYS A 231 -20.07 -10.49 -22.01
N LEU A 232 -18.80 -10.21 -21.69
CA LEU A 232 -18.40 -9.66 -20.39
C LEU A 232 -18.94 -8.24 -20.19
N SER A 233 -19.00 -7.44 -21.26
CA SER A 233 -19.58 -6.11 -21.26
C SER A 233 -21.09 -6.16 -20.98
N ASN A 234 -21.80 -7.11 -21.57
CA ASN A 234 -23.22 -7.32 -21.30
C ASN A 234 -23.48 -7.80 -19.87
N GLU A 235 -22.66 -8.73 -19.34
CA GLU A 235 -22.74 -9.12 -17.92
C GLU A 235 -22.55 -7.91 -16.98
N ASN A 236 -21.62 -7.02 -17.32
CA ASN A 236 -21.41 -5.78 -16.56
C ASN A 236 -22.57 -4.81 -16.70
N PHE A 237 -23.14 -4.67 -17.90
CA PHE A 237 -24.32 -3.86 -18.15
C PHE A 237 -25.52 -4.34 -17.32
N GLU A 238 -25.81 -5.65 -17.30
CA GLU A 238 -26.87 -6.21 -16.47
C GLU A 238 -26.67 -5.95 -14.97
N ALA A 239 -25.42 -6.06 -14.49
CA ALA A 239 -25.09 -5.74 -13.11
C ALA A 239 -25.29 -4.25 -12.76
N ASN A 240 -24.94 -3.35 -13.70
CA ASN A 240 -25.21 -1.91 -13.57
C ASN A 240 -26.71 -1.62 -13.57
N MET A 241 -27.48 -2.28 -14.43
CA MET A 241 -28.95 -2.13 -14.48
C MET A 241 -29.59 -2.59 -13.16
N GLU A 242 -29.15 -3.73 -12.61
CA GLU A 242 -29.61 -4.22 -11.31
C GLU A 242 -29.30 -3.22 -10.19
N GLN A 243 -28.13 -2.59 -10.22
CA GLN A 243 -27.76 -1.51 -9.30
C GLN A 243 -28.68 -0.32 -9.47
N MET A 244 -28.88 0.14 -10.71
CA MET A 244 -29.76 1.28 -11.00
C MET A 244 -31.18 1.04 -10.51
N TYR A 245 -31.79 -0.12 -10.79
CA TYR A 245 -33.13 -0.44 -10.27
C TYR A 245 -33.18 -0.48 -8.74
N THR A 246 -32.12 -0.96 -8.10
CA THR A 246 -32.05 -0.99 -6.64
C THR A 246 -32.02 0.43 -6.07
N PHE A 247 -31.25 1.35 -6.67
CA PHE A 247 -31.22 2.75 -6.26
C PHE A 247 -32.49 3.52 -6.64
N ALA A 248 -33.09 3.20 -7.77
CA ALA A 248 -34.35 3.81 -8.20
C ALA A 248 -35.52 3.56 -7.24
N ILE A 249 -35.43 2.57 -6.37
CA ILE A 249 -36.39 2.33 -5.30
C ILE A 249 -35.94 2.97 -3.99
N PHE A 250 -34.67 2.81 -3.64
CA PHE A 250 -34.14 3.23 -2.33
C PHE A 250 -34.17 4.74 -2.13
N ARG A 251 -33.67 5.49 -3.09
CA ARG A 251 -33.54 6.95 -2.99
C ARG A 251 -34.90 7.66 -2.97
N PRO A 252 -35.82 7.41 -3.92
CA PRO A 252 -37.14 8.00 -3.88
C PRO A 252 -37.96 7.60 -2.64
N PHE A 253 -37.76 6.41 -2.07
CA PHE A 253 -38.42 6.05 -0.83
C PHE A 253 -38.01 6.96 0.33
N ILE A 254 -36.73 7.29 0.44
CA ILE A 254 -36.25 8.21 1.49
C ILE A 254 -36.79 9.63 1.25
N GLU A 255 -36.81 10.08 0.00
CA GLU A 255 -37.37 11.37 -0.38
C GLU A 255 -38.90 11.42 -0.06
N PHE A 256 -39.63 10.38 -0.40
CA PHE A 256 -41.05 10.23 -0.04
C PHE A 256 -41.25 10.30 1.48
N MET A 257 -40.44 9.58 2.26
CA MET A 257 -40.52 9.61 3.73
C MET A 257 -40.21 11.01 4.29
N SER A 258 -39.28 11.74 3.68
CA SER A 258 -39.00 13.13 4.07
C SER A 258 -40.18 14.07 3.83
N VAL A 259 -40.80 13.98 2.65
CA VAL A 259 -41.99 14.77 2.32
C VAL A 259 -43.19 14.33 3.20
N PHE A 260 -43.40 13.04 3.37
CA PHE A 260 -44.43 12.49 4.26
C PHE A 260 -44.26 12.98 5.70
N SER A 261 -43.01 12.96 6.21
CA SER A 261 -42.71 13.50 7.55
C SER A 261 -43.04 14.96 7.67
N THR A 262 -42.70 15.75 6.64
CA THR A 262 -43.03 17.17 6.59
C THR A 262 -44.54 17.38 6.61
N ALA A 263 -45.30 16.67 5.79
CA ALA A 263 -46.77 16.75 5.76
C ALA A 263 -47.40 16.33 7.10
N ALA A 264 -46.91 15.22 7.71
CA ALA A 264 -47.38 14.76 9.01
C ALA A 264 -47.15 15.82 10.12
N ILE A 265 -45.94 16.41 10.16
CA ILE A 265 -45.62 17.45 11.15
C ILE A 265 -46.50 18.70 10.92
N ILE A 266 -46.77 19.12 9.69
CA ILE A 266 -47.68 20.23 9.40
C ILE A 266 -49.09 19.88 9.85
N TRP A 267 -49.59 18.68 9.58
CA TRP A 267 -50.93 18.25 9.97
C TRP A 267 -51.10 18.21 11.49
N PHE A 268 -50.25 17.49 12.21
CA PHE A 268 -50.35 17.36 13.66
C PHE A 268 -49.96 18.67 14.37
N GLY A 269 -48.90 19.35 13.91
CA GLY A 269 -48.45 20.63 14.47
C GLY A 269 -49.46 21.76 14.21
N GLY A 270 -50.09 21.77 13.04
CA GLY A 270 -51.19 22.72 12.76
C GLY A 270 -52.38 22.55 13.73
N ARG A 271 -52.71 21.32 14.08
CA ARG A 271 -53.71 21.02 15.12
C ARG A 271 -53.29 21.55 16.50
N GLU A 272 -52.03 21.36 16.88
CA GLU A 272 -51.48 21.89 18.13
C GLU A 272 -51.45 23.44 18.15
N ILE A 273 -51.25 24.11 17.01
CA ILE A 273 -51.34 25.57 16.89
C ILE A 273 -52.78 26.04 17.12
N ILE A 274 -53.77 25.37 16.51
CA ILE A 274 -55.19 25.72 16.68
C ILE A 274 -55.64 25.55 18.14
N SER A 275 -55.10 24.54 18.84
CA SER A 275 -55.35 24.31 20.27
C SER A 275 -54.56 25.24 21.21
N GLY A 276 -53.69 26.10 20.69
CA GLY A 276 -52.90 27.04 21.47
C GLY A 276 -51.67 26.43 22.18
N ASN A 277 -51.33 25.16 21.91
CA ASN A 277 -50.23 24.44 22.56
C ASN A 277 -48.91 24.60 21.83
N LEU A 278 -48.89 25.17 20.62
CA LEU A 278 -47.69 25.35 19.80
C LEU A 278 -47.74 26.70 19.08
N SER A 279 -46.60 27.41 19.00
CA SER A 279 -46.49 28.61 18.18
C SER A 279 -46.21 28.30 16.71
N VAL A 280 -46.47 29.25 15.81
CA VAL A 280 -46.13 29.13 14.39
C VAL A 280 -44.60 29.03 14.21
N GLY A 281 -43.84 29.80 14.99
CA GLY A 281 -42.39 29.75 14.96
C GLY A 281 -41.83 28.41 15.43
N GLU A 282 -42.46 27.78 16.45
CA GLU A 282 -42.07 26.44 16.91
C GLU A 282 -42.30 25.39 15.82
N LEU A 283 -43.44 25.43 15.13
CA LEU A 283 -43.69 24.53 14.02
C LEU A 283 -42.62 24.66 12.92
N LEU A 284 -42.27 25.88 12.56
CA LEU A 284 -41.23 26.12 11.55
C LEU A 284 -39.85 25.66 12.01
N ALA A 285 -39.48 25.90 13.28
CA ALA A 285 -38.23 25.37 13.85
C ALA A 285 -38.18 23.83 13.80
N ILE A 286 -39.31 23.17 14.13
CA ILE A 286 -39.41 21.69 14.04
C ILE A 286 -39.22 21.23 12.59
N LEU A 287 -39.73 21.92 11.59
CA LEU A 287 -39.53 21.60 10.17
C LEU A 287 -38.05 21.78 9.74
N PHE A 288 -37.34 22.79 10.25
CA PHE A 288 -35.92 22.94 10.04
C PHE A 288 -35.12 21.79 10.68
N PHE A 289 -35.43 21.46 11.93
CA PHE A 289 -34.79 20.33 12.64
C PHE A 289 -35.05 18.99 11.95
N LEU A 290 -36.25 18.79 11.42
CA LEU A 290 -36.54 17.59 10.63
C LEU A 290 -35.58 17.45 9.44
N ARG A 291 -35.35 18.49 8.66
CA ARG A 291 -34.42 18.49 7.54
C ARG A 291 -32.97 18.23 7.98
N MET A 292 -32.57 18.79 9.10
CA MET A 292 -31.22 18.60 9.65
C MET A 292 -30.96 17.17 10.08
N ILE A 293 -31.98 16.43 10.56
CA ILE A 293 -31.80 15.03 11.03
C ILE A 293 -31.68 14.03 9.87
N PHE A 294 -32.30 14.35 8.70
CA PHE A 294 -32.22 13.43 7.54
C PHE A 294 -30.83 13.32 6.93
N ARG A 295 -30.05 14.40 6.94
CA ARG A 295 -28.71 14.44 6.33
C ARG A 295 -27.75 13.43 6.96
N PRO A 296 -27.53 13.37 8.29
CA PRO A 296 -26.71 12.35 8.93
C PRO A 296 -27.14 10.91 8.63
N ILE A 297 -28.45 10.68 8.50
CA ILE A 297 -29.00 9.33 8.23
C ILE A 297 -28.64 8.87 6.81
N LEU A 298 -28.73 9.76 5.83
CA LEU A 298 -28.32 9.45 4.45
C LEU A 298 -26.83 9.15 4.35
N ASP A 299 -26.01 9.92 5.06
CA ASP A 299 -24.55 9.78 5.06
C ASP A 299 -24.06 8.53 5.84
N LEU A 300 -24.93 7.94 6.68
CA LEU A 300 -24.54 6.80 7.55
C LEU A 300 -24.04 5.59 6.75
N ALA A 301 -24.66 5.31 5.61
CA ALA A 301 -24.26 4.19 4.76
C ALA A 301 -22.86 4.39 4.18
N ASP A 302 -22.55 5.59 3.73
CA ASP A 302 -21.24 5.93 3.17
C ASP A 302 -20.16 5.92 4.25
N LYS A 303 -20.43 6.48 5.42
CA LYS A 303 -19.52 6.43 6.58
C LYS A 303 -19.23 5.01 7.04
N TYR A 304 -20.24 4.13 6.98
CA TYR A 304 -20.03 2.70 7.28
C TYR A 304 -19.12 2.02 6.26
N ASN A 305 -19.27 2.32 4.97
CA ASN A 305 -18.40 1.78 3.92
C ASN A 305 -16.95 2.26 4.10
N ILE A 306 -16.75 3.54 4.40
CA ILE A 306 -15.41 4.10 4.69
C ILE A 306 -14.81 3.40 5.92
N LEU A 307 -15.58 3.20 6.98
CA LEU A 307 -15.13 2.46 8.17
C LEU A 307 -14.69 1.05 7.83
N GLN A 308 -15.47 0.29 7.03
CA GLN A 308 -15.12 -1.06 6.60
C GLN A 308 -13.84 -1.09 5.75
N SER A 309 -13.70 -0.11 4.84
CA SER A 309 -12.51 0.05 4.00
C SER A 309 -11.27 0.35 4.86
N ALA A 310 -11.41 1.24 5.84
CA ALA A 310 -10.33 1.60 6.75
C ALA A 310 -9.93 0.43 7.66
N LEU A 311 -10.87 -0.39 8.14
CA LEU A 311 -10.57 -1.57 8.93
C LEU A 311 -9.79 -2.61 8.10
N ALA A 312 -10.20 -2.86 6.86
CA ALA A 312 -9.49 -3.77 5.95
C ALA A 312 -8.08 -3.24 5.62
N ALA A 313 -7.94 -1.95 5.33
CA ALA A 313 -6.66 -1.29 5.10
C ALA A 313 -5.74 -1.37 6.33
N SER A 314 -6.30 -1.16 7.52
CA SER A 314 -5.57 -1.27 8.79
C SER A 314 -5.03 -2.68 9.03
N GLU A 315 -5.84 -3.69 8.74
CA GLU A 315 -5.44 -5.10 8.85
C GLU A 315 -4.28 -5.41 7.90
N ASN A 316 -4.37 -4.98 6.64
CA ASN A 316 -3.31 -5.15 5.65
C ASN A 316 -1.98 -4.50 6.08
N LEU A 317 -2.05 -3.26 6.59
CA LEU A 317 -0.85 -2.54 7.05
C LEU A 317 -0.27 -3.15 8.32
N TYR A 318 -1.13 -3.54 9.25
CA TYR A 318 -0.71 -4.17 10.51
C TYR A 318 -0.03 -5.51 10.27
N GLU A 319 -0.49 -6.31 9.29
CA GLU A 319 0.15 -7.55 8.89
C GLU A 319 1.60 -7.33 8.41
N ILE A 320 1.88 -6.24 7.67
CA ILE A 320 3.23 -5.90 7.26
C ILE A 320 4.10 -5.58 8.48
N VAL A 321 3.59 -4.74 9.39
CA VAL A 321 4.34 -4.29 10.57
C VAL A 321 4.60 -5.42 11.58
N GLN A 322 3.80 -6.50 11.54
CA GLN A 322 4.01 -7.69 12.37
C GLN A 322 5.10 -8.64 11.86
N VAL A 323 5.55 -8.49 10.61
CA VAL A 323 6.65 -9.29 10.09
C VAL A 323 7.94 -8.83 10.78
N ASN A 324 8.69 -9.77 11.33
CA ASN A 324 9.96 -9.46 11.96
C ASN A 324 10.92 -8.83 10.95
N ARG A 325 11.62 -7.80 11.41
CA ARG A 325 12.70 -7.17 10.63
C ARG A 325 13.83 -8.18 10.43
N GLU A 326 14.67 -7.93 9.44
CA GLU A 326 15.88 -8.70 9.23
C GLU A 326 16.74 -8.62 10.50
N GLU A 327 17.12 -9.78 11.06
CA GLU A 327 17.96 -9.85 12.24
C GLU A 327 19.42 -9.64 11.85
N TYR A 328 20.10 -8.74 12.53
CA TYR A 328 21.52 -8.44 12.31
C TYR A 328 22.34 -8.91 13.52
N GLY A 329 23.46 -9.58 13.24
CA GLY A 329 24.47 -9.77 14.26
C GLY A 329 25.17 -8.45 14.63
N GLU A 330 25.92 -8.45 15.72
CA GLU A 330 26.59 -7.24 16.22
C GLU A 330 28.01 -7.05 15.62
N ARG A 331 28.62 -8.11 15.09
CA ARG A 331 30.01 -8.07 14.61
C ARG A 331 30.11 -7.33 13.26
N ILE A 332 31.13 -6.49 13.16
CA ILE A 332 31.47 -5.81 11.90
C ILE A 332 32.33 -6.77 11.05
N PHE A 333 32.09 -6.80 9.74
CA PHE A 333 32.90 -7.57 8.79
C PHE A 333 34.37 -7.10 8.83
N PRO A 334 35.35 -8.00 9.07
CA PRO A 334 36.74 -7.62 9.18
C PRO A 334 37.35 -7.32 7.81
N ALA A 335 38.04 -6.17 7.70
CA ALA A 335 38.72 -5.80 6.48
C ALA A 335 39.82 -6.80 6.08
N ASP A 336 40.42 -7.44 7.10
CA ASP A 336 41.48 -8.45 6.96
C ASP A 336 40.96 -9.88 7.21
N PHE A 337 39.76 -10.18 6.70
CA PHE A 337 39.25 -11.55 6.77
C PHE A 337 40.20 -12.52 6.09
N LYS A 338 40.26 -13.75 6.61
CA LYS A 338 41.19 -14.80 6.11
C LYS A 338 40.47 -15.74 5.14
N SER A 339 39.27 -16.17 5.50
CA SER A 339 38.51 -17.13 4.71
C SER A 339 37.01 -17.01 4.90
N ILE A 340 36.27 -17.42 3.88
CA ILE A 340 34.82 -17.64 3.89
C ILE A 340 34.61 -19.14 3.64
N LYS A 341 33.85 -19.80 4.54
CA LYS A 341 33.63 -21.25 4.46
C LYS A 341 32.16 -21.59 4.45
N PHE A 342 31.79 -22.51 3.60
CA PHE A 342 30.48 -23.17 3.60
C PHE A 342 30.70 -24.59 4.12
N ASN A 343 30.09 -24.93 5.25
CA ASN A 343 30.24 -26.22 5.91
C ASN A 343 28.94 -27.00 5.84
N ASN A 344 28.88 -28.04 5.03
CA ASN A 344 27.72 -28.94 4.88
C ASN A 344 26.39 -28.20 4.69
N VAL A 345 26.38 -27.18 3.84
CA VAL A 345 25.24 -26.28 3.64
C VAL A 345 24.17 -26.98 2.83
N TRP A 346 22.94 -26.98 3.41
CA TRP A 346 21.72 -27.39 2.74
C TRP A 346 20.76 -26.21 2.74
N PHE A 347 20.22 -25.90 1.56
CA PHE A 347 19.30 -24.79 1.41
C PHE A 347 18.19 -25.07 0.39
N SER A 348 16.96 -24.64 0.73
CA SER A 348 15.82 -24.56 -0.19
C SER A 348 15.04 -23.26 0.03
N TYR A 349 14.46 -22.72 -1.04
CA TYR A 349 13.53 -21.57 -0.96
C TYR A 349 12.14 -21.97 -0.46
N ASN A 350 11.74 -23.21 -0.76
CA ASN A 350 10.50 -23.85 -0.31
C ASN A 350 10.86 -25.20 0.29
N ASP A 351 10.17 -25.63 1.32
CA ASP A 351 10.51 -26.83 2.11
C ASP A 351 10.61 -28.14 1.31
N ASP A 352 10.14 -28.18 0.07
CA ASP A 352 10.02 -29.41 -0.72
C ASP A 352 11.22 -29.73 -1.63
N ASN A 353 12.03 -28.73 -2.01
CA ASN A 353 13.11 -28.92 -3.00
C ASN A 353 14.43 -28.29 -2.59
N TRP A 354 15.40 -29.14 -2.24
CA TRP A 354 16.76 -28.69 -1.94
C TRP A 354 17.47 -28.12 -3.17
N VAL A 355 17.83 -26.83 -3.11
CA VAL A 355 18.63 -26.15 -4.13
C VAL A 355 20.12 -26.36 -3.92
N LEU A 356 20.57 -26.34 -2.67
CA LEU A 356 21.95 -26.77 -2.31
C LEU A 356 21.86 -28.00 -1.41
N LYS A 357 22.79 -28.97 -1.64
CA LYS A 357 22.83 -30.27 -0.98
C LYS A 357 24.24 -30.58 -0.59
N ASP A 358 24.53 -30.60 0.73
CA ASP A 358 25.86 -30.91 1.28
C ASP A 358 26.96 -30.07 0.61
N PHE A 359 26.68 -28.75 0.47
CA PHE A 359 27.61 -27.88 -0.22
C PHE A 359 28.74 -27.44 0.69
N ASN A 360 29.96 -27.72 0.26
CA ASN A 360 31.19 -27.41 0.97
C ASN A 360 32.10 -26.57 0.08
N LEU A 361 32.59 -25.43 0.58
CA LEU A 361 33.47 -24.52 -0.14
C LEU A 361 34.29 -23.69 0.83
N GLU A 362 35.58 -23.53 0.54
CA GLU A 362 36.44 -22.56 1.22
C GLU A 362 37.02 -21.58 0.19
N ILE A 363 36.83 -20.28 0.46
CA ILE A 363 37.34 -19.14 -0.31
C ILE A 363 38.30 -18.40 0.60
N LYS A 364 39.56 -18.31 0.25
CA LYS A 364 40.58 -17.54 0.98
C LYS A 364 40.59 -16.09 0.49
N LYS A 365 41.09 -15.19 1.33
CA LYS A 365 41.31 -13.79 0.93
C LYS A 365 42.25 -13.74 -0.30
N GLY A 366 41.83 -13.05 -1.32
CA GLY A 366 42.60 -12.95 -2.59
C GLY A 366 42.29 -14.05 -3.61
N ASP A 367 41.51 -15.09 -3.25
CA ASP A 367 41.11 -16.10 -4.22
C ASP A 367 40.20 -15.51 -5.31
N SER A 368 40.43 -15.94 -6.54
CA SER A 368 39.47 -15.77 -7.65
C SER A 368 38.75 -17.08 -7.86
N VAL A 369 37.42 -17.04 -7.71
CA VAL A 369 36.55 -18.23 -7.77
C VAL A 369 35.57 -18.08 -8.90
N LEU A 370 35.52 -19.06 -9.80
CA LEU A 370 34.58 -19.13 -10.91
C LEU A 370 33.53 -20.21 -10.67
N LEU A 371 32.26 -19.83 -10.60
CA LEU A 371 31.14 -20.77 -10.46
C LEU A 371 30.54 -21.07 -11.83
N LEU A 372 30.63 -22.33 -12.26
CA LEU A 372 30.04 -22.85 -13.49
C LEU A 372 28.95 -23.88 -13.17
N GLY A 373 27.99 -24.05 -14.10
CA GLY A 373 26.93 -25.04 -13.98
C GLY A 373 25.67 -24.61 -14.75
N SER A 374 24.75 -25.54 -14.94
CA SER A 374 23.49 -25.29 -15.63
C SER A 374 22.61 -24.25 -14.89
N THR A 375 21.67 -23.67 -15.61
CA THR A 375 20.64 -22.81 -14.99
C THR A 375 19.89 -23.62 -13.92
N GLY A 376 19.69 -23.04 -12.74
CA GLY A 376 19.06 -23.73 -11.60
C GLY A 376 20.00 -24.62 -10.77
N SER A 377 21.32 -24.67 -11.06
CA SER A 377 22.28 -25.47 -10.27
C SER A 377 22.58 -24.93 -8.87
N GLY A 378 22.13 -23.69 -8.54
CA GLY A 378 22.30 -23.07 -7.22
C GLY A 378 23.35 -21.95 -7.15
N LYS A 379 23.91 -21.48 -8.28
CA LYS A 379 24.97 -20.45 -8.31
C LYS A 379 24.53 -19.12 -7.64
N THR A 380 23.43 -18.54 -8.08
CA THR A 380 22.87 -17.31 -7.47
C THR A 380 22.43 -17.52 -6.02
N THR A 381 22.04 -18.75 -5.67
CA THR A 381 21.69 -19.11 -4.28
C THR A 381 22.91 -19.01 -3.36
N ILE A 382 24.10 -19.40 -3.80
CA ILE A 382 25.34 -19.25 -3.03
C ILE A 382 25.60 -17.77 -2.71
N ILE A 383 25.41 -16.88 -3.70
CA ILE A 383 25.55 -15.43 -3.52
C ILE A 383 24.53 -14.91 -2.52
N ASN A 384 23.26 -15.28 -2.66
CA ASN A 384 22.19 -14.84 -1.79
C ASN A 384 22.42 -15.26 -0.32
N LEU A 385 22.94 -16.46 -0.10
CA LEU A 385 23.33 -16.95 1.23
C LEU A 385 24.52 -16.16 1.78
N LEU A 386 25.53 -15.90 0.95
CA LEU A 386 26.72 -15.14 1.34
C LEU A 386 26.41 -13.69 1.72
N LEU A 387 25.45 -13.06 1.02
CA LEU A 387 24.97 -11.71 1.32
C LEU A 387 24.00 -11.65 2.52
N GLY A 388 23.69 -12.81 3.11
CA GLY A 388 22.79 -12.93 4.24
C GLY A 388 21.31 -12.66 3.92
N PHE A 389 20.89 -12.73 2.65
CA PHE A 389 19.48 -12.62 2.28
C PHE A 389 18.65 -13.81 2.76
N TYR A 390 19.31 -14.96 2.91
CA TYR A 390 18.74 -16.18 3.45
C TYR A 390 19.72 -16.85 4.41
N GLN A 391 19.18 -17.71 5.27
CA GLN A 391 19.98 -18.57 6.15
C GLN A 391 19.84 -20.03 5.73
N PRO A 392 20.92 -20.84 5.76
CA PRO A 392 20.84 -22.25 5.45
C PRO A 392 20.00 -22.99 6.50
N GLN A 393 19.22 -24.00 6.06
CA GLN A 393 18.45 -24.85 6.97
C GLN A 393 19.31 -25.88 7.70
N LYS A 394 20.45 -26.34 7.07
CA LYS A 394 21.42 -27.20 7.71
C LYS A 394 22.82 -26.75 7.32
N GLY A 395 23.81 -27.05 8.18
CA GLY A 395 25.17 -26.55 8.01
C GLY A 395 25.28 -25.08 8.38
N GLU A 396 26.40 -24.47 8.09
CA GLU A 396 26.66 -23.07 8.43
C GLU A 396 27.62 -22.41 7.44
N ILE A 397 27.56 -21.11 7.37
CA ILE A 397 28.49 -20.26 6.61
C ILE A 397 29.33 -19.51 7.63
N LEU A 398 30.64 -19.57 7.50
CA LEU A 398 31.58 -18.98 8.42
C LEU A 398 32.44 -17.94 7.72
N ILE A 399 32.75 -16.85 8.43
CA ILE A 399 33.80 -15.90 8.10
C ILE A 399 34.82 -15.97 9.24
N ASP A 400 36.07 -16.36 8.95
CA ASP A 400 37.12 -16.56 9.94
C ASP A 400 36.67 -17.46 11.11
N ASP A 401 36.03 -18.58 10.78
CA ASP A 401 35.47 -19.58 11.69
C ASP A 401 34.37 -19.07 12.62
N ILE A 402 33.79 -17.90 12.30
CA ILE A 402 32.66 -17.31 13.02
C ILE A 402 31.40 -17.36 12.13
N PRO A 403 30.26 -17.86 12.65
CA PRO A 403 29.04 -17.95 11.87
C PRO A 403 28.60 -16.61 11.26
N LEU A 404 28.20 -16.61 9.98
CA LEU A 404 27.77 -15.45 9.22
C LEU A 404 26.64 -14.69 9.92
N LYS A 405 25.72 -15.40 10.57
CA LYS A 405 24.58 -14.82 11.31
C LYS A 405 25.00 -13.90 12.47
N ASN A 406 26.23 -14.04 12.96
CA ASN A 406 26.76 -13.21 14.07
C ASN A 406 27.31 -11.87 13.57
N TYR A 407 27.42 -11.69 12.25
CA TYR A 407 27.85 -10.44 11.66
C TYR A 407 26.68 -9.52 11.31
N ASN A 408 26.94 -8.22 11.34
CA ASN A 408 26.01 -7.23 10.84
C ASN A 408 25.99 -7.27 9.32
N PHE A 409 24.86 -7.69 8.73
CA PHE A 409 24.72 -7.84 7.27
C PHE A 409 24.90 -6.52 6.51
N HIS A 410 24.59 -5.38 7.14
CA HIS A 410 24.88 -4.07 6.57
C HIS A 410 26.40 -3.86 6.38
N SER A 411 27.18 -4.29 7.37
CA SER A 411 28.64 -4.28 7.31
C SER A 411 29.16 -5.23 6.23
N ILE A 412 28.59 -6.43 6.10
CA ILE A 412 28.95 -7.37 5.02
C ILE A 412 28.67 -6.73 3.67
N ARG A 413 27.42 -6.32 3.41
CA ARG A 413 26.98 -5.74 2.13
C ARG A 413 27.74 -4.46 1.75
N LYS A 414 28.22 -3.70 2.73
CA LYS A 414 29.08 -2.52 2.49
C LYS A 414 30.47 -2.91 1.97
N ASN A 415 30.98 -4.05 2.38
CA ASN A 415 32.31 -4.56 2.00
C ASN A 415 32.29 -5.49 0.78
N PHE A 416 31.10 -5.81 0.27
CA PHE A 416 30.90 -6.60 -0.94
C PHE A 416 30.42 -5.70 -2.07
N SER A 417 31.04 -5.82 -3.23
CA SER A 417 30.60 -5.18 -4.47
C SER A 417 29.89 -6.23 -5.31
N VAL A 418 28.61 -6.03 -5.62
CA VAL A 418 27.79 -7.04 -6.32
C VAL A 418 27.22 -6.44 -7.60
N ILE A 419 27.51 -7.09 -8.73
CA ILE A 419 26.92 -6.78 -10.03
C ILE A 419 26.05 -7.97 -10.43
N MET A 420 24.71 -7.74 -10.46
CA MET A 420 23.72 -8.76 -10.81
C MET A 420 23.34 -8.66 -12.30
N GLN A 421 22.80 -9.74 -12.84
CA GLN A 421 22.34 -9.87 -14.22
C GLN A 421 21.33 -8.78 -14.61
N ASP A 422 20.32 -8.55 -13.78
CA ASP A 422 19.29 -7.54 -13.94
C ASP A 422 19.40 -6.49 -12.83
N THR A 423 20.37 -5.58 -12.96
CA THR A 423 20.52 -4.49 -11.99
C THR A 423 19.52 -3.36 -12.31
N PRO A 424 18.46 -3.17 -11.51
CA PRO A 424 17.54 -2.06 -11.71
C PRO A 424 18.27 -0.74 -11.53
N LEU A 425 18.01 0.20 -12.45
CA LEU A 425 18.59 1.54 -12.41
C LEU A 425 17.88 2.38 -11.34
N PHE A 426 18.45 2.46 -10.16
CA PHE A 426 17.97 3.39 -9.13
C PHE A 426 18.57 4.78 -9.36
N ASN A 427 17.70 5.79 -9.52
CA ASN A 427 18.15 7.19 -9.56
C ASN A 427 18.83 7.64 -8.26
N ILE A 428 18.58 6.93 -7.14
CA ILE A 428 19.12 7.21 -5.79
C ILE A 428 20.59 6.75 -5.63
N VAL A 429 21.03 5.75 -6.39
CA VAL A 429 22.45 5.34 -6.39
C VAL A 429 23.34 6.41 -7.06
N LEU A 430 22.71 7.43 -7.58
CA LEU A 430 23.26 8.56 -8.29
C LEU A 430 23.44 9.78 -7.37
N ASP A 431 23.85 9.57 -6.10
CA ASP A 431 24.30 10.67 -5.23
C ASP A 431 25.54 11.31 -5.84
N ASP A 432 25.32 12.32 -6.66
CA ASP A 432 26.20 13.47 -6.83
C ASP A 432 25.58 14.46 -7.81
N GLU A 433 25.45 15.66 -7.37
CA GLU A 433 25.34 17.03 -7.93
C GLU A 433 24.86 17.27 -9.39
N ASN A 434 24.64 16.23 -10.21
CA ASN A 434 24.23 16.35 -11.61
C ASN A 434 23.01 15.50 -12.01
N ILE A 435 21.89 15.63 -11.27
CA ILE A 435 20.60 15.04 -11.66
C ILE A 435 20.17 15.50 -13.05
N ASN A 436 20.55 16.71 -13.46
CA ASN A 436 20.22 17.28 -14.78
C ASN A 436 20.98 16.65 -15.96
N SER A 437 22.07 15.91 -15.71
CA SER A 437 22.80 15.21 -16.77
C SER A 437 22.26 13.81 -17.07
N ILE A 438 21.33 13.28 -16.26
CA ILE A 438 20.79 11.92 -16.36
C ILE A 438 19.71 11.81 -17.45
N THR A 439 19.01 12.90 -17.71
CA THR A 439 17.99 12.98 -18.77
C THR A 439 18.58 12.92 -20.18
N SER A 440 19.90 13.08 -20.33
CA SER A 440 20.60 13.05 -21.62
C SER A 440 21.19 11.70 -22.02
N VAL A 441 21.17 10.67 -21.15
CA VAL A 441 21.73 9.34 -21.47
C VAL A 441 20.78 8.57 -22.38
N LYS A 442 21.18 8.37 -23.62
CA LYS A 442 20.34 7.91 -24.73
C LYS A 442 20.06 6.41 -24.77
N SER A 443 20.90 5.54 -24.22
CA SER A 443 20.74 4.08 -24.31
C SER A 443 20.71 3.35 -22.97
N VAL A 444 20.03 2.19 -22.91
CA VAL A 444 19.98 1.32 -21.73
C VAL A 444 21.38 0.79 -21.40
N GLY A 445 22.19 0.49 -22.44
CA GLY A 445 23.56 0.00 -22.30
C GLY A 445 24.49 1.00 -21.62
N GLU A 446 24.47 2.28 -22.02
CA GLU A 446 25.29 3.33 -21.38
C GLU A 446 24.98 3.53 -19.89
N LYS A 447 23.71 3.34 -19.51
CA LYS A 447 23.29 3.38 -18.10
C LYS A 447 23.86 2.22 -17.31
N GLN A 448 23.86 1.01 -17.88
CA GLN A 448 24.47 -0.17 -17.26
C GLN A 448 25.97 0.00 -17.08
N VAL A 449 26.69 0.49 -18.12
CA VAL A 449 28.13 0.81 -18.06
C VAL A 449 28.46 1.72 -16.89
N ARG A 450 27.70 2.80 -16.76
CA ARG A 450 27.92 3.81 -15.72
C ARG A 450 27.71 3.26 -14.32
N ASN A 451 26.69 2.39 -14.15
CA ASN A 451 26.45 1.71 -12.88
C ASN A 451 27.58 0.74 -12.51
N VAL A 452 28.03 -0.04 -13.48
CA VAL A 452 29.16 -0.96 -13.26
C VAL A 452 30.43 -0.18 -12.84
N LYS A 453 30.79 0.88 -13.55
CA LYS A 453 31.96 1.72 -13.18
C LYS A 453 31.84 2.28 -11.76
N ARG A 454 30.69 2.79 -11.38
CA ARG A 454 30.42 3.32 -10.04
C ARG A 454 30.50 2.27 -8.93
N ILE A 455 29.98 1.07 -9.17
CA ILE A 455 30.05 -0.04 -8.22
C ILE A 455 31.52 -0.43 -8.00
N LEU A 456 32.32 -0.35 -9.04
CA LEU A 456 33.74 -0.69 -9.02
C LEU A 456 34.62 0.41 -8.37
N GLU A 457 34.17 1.67 -8.37
CA GLU A 457 34.90 2.79 -7.74
C GLU A 457 34.77 2.80 -6.20
N LYS A 458 33.75 2.13 -5.64
CA LYS A 458 33.59 2.05 -4.18
C LYS A 458 34.64 1.14 -3.54
N PRO A 459 35.13 1.42 -2.32
CA PRO A 459 36.01 0.52 -1.62
C PRO A 459 35.28 -0.76 -1.24
N PHE A 460 35.80 -1.92 -1.66
CA PHE A 460 35.28 -3.23 -1.34
C PHE A 460 36.41 -4.23 -1.09
N HIS A 461 36.09 -5.33 -0.41
CA HIS A 461 37.02 -6.43 -0.14
C HIS A 461 36.72 -7.68 -0.97
N VAL A 462 35.44 -7.89 -1.30
CA VAL A 462 34.96 -9.00 -2.12
C VAL A 462 34.14 -8.45 -3.27
N ILE A 463 34.38 -8.91 -4.49
CA ILE A 463 33.56 -8.60 -5.66
C ILE A 463 32.81 -9.85 -6.13
N ILE A 464 31.53 -9.66 -6.45
CA ILE A 464 30.66 -10.70 -6.97
C ILE A 464 30.10 -10.24 -8.32
N LEU A 465 30.29 -11.06 -9.35
CA LEU A 465 29.77 -10.79 -10.69
C LEU A 465 28.84 -11.95 -11.10
N ASP A 466 27.54 -11.67 -11.19
CA ASP A 466 26.52 -12.65 -11.60
C ASP A 466 26.06 -12.34 -13.03
N GLU A 467 26.55 -13.09 -14.02
CA GLU A 467 26.23 -12.98 -15.45
C GLU A 467 26.28 -11.52 -16.00
N ALA A 468 27.08 -10.68 -15.38
CA ALA A 468 27.14 -9.24 -15.65
C ALA A 468 27.51 -8.87 -17.11
N THR A 469 27.97 -9.83 -17.91
CA THR A 469 28.46 -9.60 -19.27
C THR A 469 27.55 -10.18 -20.36
N SER A 470 26.47 -10.89 -20.02
CA SER A 470 25.64 -11.62 -21.00
C SER A 470 24.94 -10.69 -22.03
N ASN A 471 24.65 -9.44 -21.66
CA ASN A 471 23.96 -8.46 -22.49
C ASN A 471 24.78 -7.20 -22.77
N LEU A 472 26.11 -7.23 -22.54
CA LEU A 472 26.99 -6.08 -22.72
C LEU A 472 27.68 -6.10 -24.07
N ASP A 473 27.96 -4.91 -24.60
CA ASP A 473 28.78 -4.74 -25.79
C ASP A 473 30.23 -5.19 -25.53
N LEU A 474 30.91 -5.67 -26.59
CA LEU A 474 32.29 -6.20 -26.54
C LEU A 474 33.30 -5.23 -25.88
N ASP A 475 33.11 -3.93 -26.08
CA ASP A 475 33.97 -2.90 -25.51
C ASP A 475 33.86 -2.84 -23.98
N LEU A 476 32.65 -3.06 -23.45
CA LEU A 476 32.41 -3.06 -22.00
C LEU A 476 32.90 -4.35 -21.35
N GLU A 477 32.78 -5.50 -22.04
CA GLU A 477 33.35 -6.76 -21.60
C GLU A 477 34.87 -6.64 -21.41
N LYS A 478 35.52 -5.91 -22.33
CA LYS A 478 36.97 -5.62 -22.24
C LYS A 478 37.28 -4.70 -21.06
N ASP A 479 36.53 -3.61 -20.87
CA ASP A 479 36.70 -2.69 -19.72
C ASP A 479 36.59 -3.44 -18.38
N ILE A 480 35.62 -4.36 -18.25
CA ILE A 480 35.44 -5.17 -17.05
C ILE A 480 36.62 -6.13 -16.87
N LYS A 481 37.10 -6.77 -17.94
CA LYS A 481 38.24 -7.67 -17.91
C LYS A 481 39.50 -6.93 -17.47
N ASP A 482 39.81 -5.80 -18.09
CA ASP A 482 40.96 -4.95 -17.75
C ASP A 482 40.90 -4.48 -16.29
N TYR A 483 39.68 -4.16 -15.80
CA TYR A 483 39.46 -3.77 -14.41
C TYR A 483 39.70 -4.94 -13.45
N LEU A 484 39.20 -6.15 -13.77
CA LEU A 484 39.43 -7.36 -12.97
C LEU A 484 40.89 -7.76 -12.92
N GLU A 485 41.66 -7.53 -13.99
CA GLU A 485 43.11 -7.77 -14.01
C GLU A 485 43.86 -6.82 -13.06
N ASN A 486 43.36 -5.58 -12.90
CA ASN A 486 43.94 -4.60 -11.97
C ASN A 486 43.62 -4.88 -10.48
N ILE A 487 42.66 -5.77 -10.18
CA ILE A 487 42.21 -6.05 -8.82
C ILE A 487 42.73 -7.43 -8.32
N LYS A 488 43.84 -7.91 -8.82
CA LYS A 488 44.39 -9.26 -8.49
C LYS A 488 44.59 -9.53 -6.99
N SER A 489 44.62 -8.49 -6.14
CA SER A 489 44.76 -8.64 -4.68
C SER A 489 43.44 -8.78 -3.91
N LYS A 490 42.27 -8.67 -4.57
CA LYS A 490 40.97 -8.78 -3.94
C LYS A 490 40.30 -10.10 -4.23
N THR A 491 39.46 -10.54 -3.31
CA THR A 491 38.68 -11.78 -3.48
C THR A 491 37.57 -11.54 -4.52
N SER A 492 37.48 -12.42 -5.52
CA SER A 492 36.46 -12.36 -6.58
C SER A 492 35.67 -13.65 -6.70
N ILE A 493 34.34 -13.51 -6.86
CA ILE A 493 33.42 -14.61 -7.13
C ILE A 493 32.68 -14.28 -8.43
N LEU A 494 32.91 -15.08 -9.45
CA LEU A 494 32.39 -14.89 -10.79
C LEU A 494 31.38 -16.01 -11.10
N ILE A 495 30.20 -15.65 -11.54
CA ILE A 495 29.26 -16.57 -12.19
C ILE A 495 29.29 -16.23 -13.67
N ALA A 496 29.81 -17.15 -14.47
CA ALA A 496 29.94 -16.95 -15.90
C ALA A 496 29.19 -18.03 -16.70
N HIS A 497 28.50 -17.58 -17.74
CA HIS A 497 28.01 -18.42 -18.84
C HIS A 497 28.98 -18.38 -20.05
N ARG A 498 29.92 -17.42 -20.08
CA ARG A 498 30.93 -17.26 -21.13
C ARG A 498 32.30 -17.56 -20.57
N LEU A 499 33.03 -18.44 -21.22
CA LEU A 499 34.38 -18.90 -20.79
C LEU A 499 35.48 -17.86 -21.03
N ASN A 500 35.20 -16.75 -21.73
CA ASN A 500 36.15 -15.67 -22.05
C ASN A 500 36.70 -14.92 -20.83
N LEU A 501 36.04 -15.09 -19.66
CA LEU A 501 36.44 -14.49 -18.39
C LEU A 501 37.32 -15.42 -17.52
N ILE A 502 37.60 -16.65 -17.99
CA ILE A 502 38.44 -17.61 -17.26
C ILE A 502 39.89 -17.11 -17.27
N ARG A 503 40.49 -17.09 -16.10
CA ARG A 503 41.91 -16.82 -15.87
C ARG A 503 42.61 -18.10 -15.41
N ASP A 504 43.88 -18.24 -15.70
CA ASP A 504 44.66 -19.43 -15.33
C ASP A 504 44.79 -19.65 -13.81
N GLU A 505 44.61 -18.54 -13.06
CA GLU A 505 44.69 -18.52 -11.59
C GLU A 505 43.34 -18.85 -10.91
N ASP A 506 42.23 -18.86 -11.67
CA ASP A 506 40.90 -19.03 -11.10
C ASP A 506 40.71 -20.45 -10.53
N LYS A 507 40.11 -20.49 -9.35
CA LYS A 507 39.57 -21.73 -8.77
C LYS A 507 38.20 -21.98 -9.37
N ILE A 508 38.11 -22.94 -10.28
CA ILE A 508 36.87 -23.27 -10.98
C ILE A 508 36.08 -24.29 -10.17
N LEU A 509 34.79 -24.02 -10.00
CA LEU A 509 33.81 -24.82 -9.26
C LEU A 509 32.67 -25.21 -10.19
N ILE A 510 32.45 -26.50 -10.38
CA ILE A 510 31.34 -27.01 -11.20
C ILE A 510 30.19 -27.45 -10.29
N LEU A 511 29.06 -26.77 -10.43
CA LEU A 511 27.83 -27.11 -9.72
C LEU A 511 26.88 -27.90 -10.61
N HIS A 512 26.38 -29.00 -10.08
CA HIS A 512 25.35 -29.80 -10.72
C HIS A 512 24.30 -30.24 -9.70
N ASN A 513 23.03 -29.89 -9.93
CA ASN A 513 21.89 -30.22 -9.05
C ASN A 513 22.14 -29.89 -7.56
N GLY A 514 22.76 -28.75 -7.29
CA GLY A 514 23.00 -28.23 -5.94
C GLY A 514 24.21 -28.85 -5.23
N ARG A 515 25.03 -29.63 -5.93
CA ARG A 515 26.26 -30.22 -5.39
C ARG A 515 27.48 -29.71 -6.14
N LEU A 516 28.59 -29.56 -5.43
CA LEU A 516 29.90 -29.33 -6.02
C LEU A 516 30.43 -30.65 -6.53
N ILE A 517 30.59 -30.79 -7.85
CA ILE A 517 31.04 -32.06 -8.47
C ILE A 517 32.51 -32.03 -8.86
N GLU A 518 33.03 -30.87 -9.25
CA GLU A 518 34.43 -30.68 -9.62
C GLU A 518 34.96 -29.36 -9.07
N THR A 519 36.22 -29.37 -8.66
CA THR A 519 36.97 -28.18 -8.23
C THR A 519 38.43 -28.29 -8.64
N GLY A 520 39.00 -27.25 -9.19
CA GLY A 520 40.39 -27.21 -9.62
C GLY A 520 40.71 -26.01 -10.46
N LYS A 521 41.96 -25.99 -11.00
CA LYS A 521 42.37 -25.00 -12.00
C LYS A 521 41.97 -25.45 -13.40
N HIS A 522 41.94 -24.52 -14.35
CA HIS A 522 41.61 -24.77 -15.75
C HIS A 522 42.39 -25.97 -16.35
N ILE A 523 43.71 -25.97 -16.21
CA ILE A 523 44.60 -27.01 -16.76
C ILE A 523 44.29 -28.38 -16.15
N ASP A 524 44.08 -28.44 -14.83
CA ASP A 524 43.81 -29.68 -14.12
C ASP A 524 42.45 -30.27 -14.53
N LEU A 525 41.41 -29.42 -14.64
CA LEU A 525 40.04 -29.85 -14.96
C LEU A 525 39.88 -30.28 -16.42
N ILE A 526 40.62 -29.68 -17.36
CA ILE A 526 40.64 -30.14 -18.76
C ILE A 526 41.22 -31.53 -18.86
N SER A 527 42.31 -31.83 -18.12
CA SER A 527 42.98 -33.11 -18.15
C SER A 527 42.13 -34.27 -17.61
N LEU A 528 41.13 -33.96 -16.74
CA LEU A 528 40.25 -34.97 -16.14
C LEU A 528 39.15 -35.49 -17.09
N ASP A 529 38.94 -34.85 -18.24
CA ASP A 529 37.91 -35.17 -19.26
C ASP A 529 36.52 -35.49 -18.68
N LYS A 530 36.10 -34.70 -17.67
CA LYS A 530 34.81 -34.79 -16.99
C LYS A 530 33.83 -33.66 -17.46
N GLU A 531 32.94 -33.23 -16.58
CA GLU A 531 31.89 -32.23 -16.90
C GLU A 531 32.46 -30.87 -17.32
N TYR A 532 33.53 -30.40 -16.69
CA TYR A 532 34.21 -29.16 -17.10
C TYR A 532 34.71 -29.24 -18.55
N SER A 533 35.41 -30.30 -18.90
CA SER A 533 35.94 -30.51 -20.24
C SER A 533 34.85 -30.53 -21.31
N LYS A 534 33.68 -31.14 -21.01
CA LYS A 534 32.53 -31.15 -21.92
C LYS A 534 31.96 -29.73 -22.13
N ILE A 535 31.77 -28.97 -21.04
CA ILE A 535 31.30 -27.60 -21.08
C ILE A 535 32.27 -26.72 -21.89
N PHE A 536 33.56 -26.90 -21.69
CA PHE A 536 34.60 -26.13 -22.38
C PHE A 536 34.65 -26.45 -23.87
N LYS A 537 34.70 -27.72 -24.27
CA LYS A 537 34.70 -28.15 -25.68
C LYS A 537 33.44 -27.67 -26.42
N PHE A 538 32.28 -27.80 -25.82
CA PHE A 538 31.02 -27.33 -26.41
C PHE A 538 31.02 -25.81 -26.68
N ASN A 539 31.59 -25.03 -25.78
CA ASN A 539 31.69 -23.59 -25.98
C ASN A 539 32.73 -23.19 -27.03
N GLU A 540 33.89 -23.88 -27.11
CA GLU A 540 34.88 -23.65 -28.15
C GLU A 540 34.31 -23.96 -29.54
N GLU A 541 33.61 -25.06 -29.74
CA GLU A 541 32.95 -25.43 -30.99
C GLU A 541 31.89 -24.40 -31.39
N PHE A 542 31.13 -23.89 -30.43
CA PHE A 542 30.10 -22.87 -30.66
C PHE A 542 30.70 -21.52 -31.08
N PHE A 543 31.86 -21.13 -30.53
CA PHE A 543 32.54 -19.89 -30.93
C PHE A 543 33.25 -20.04 -32.28
N GLN A 544 33.87 -21.19 -32.57
CA GLN A 544 34.48 -21.43 -33.89
C GLN A 544 33.45 -21.52 -35.02
N SER A 545 32.21 -21.90 -34.75
CA SER A 545 31.14 -21.94 -35.73
C SER A 545 30.53 -20.57 -36.05
N LYS A 546 30.82 -19.51 -35.28
CA LYS A 546 30.33 -18.15 -35.46
C LYS A 546 31.37 -17.16 -36.05
N LEU A 547 32.63 -17.60 -36.16
CA LEU A 547 33.66 -16.92 -36.94
C LEU A 547 33.71 -17.45 -38.36
#